data_0fbf91751a049645a4b27c1a36f7af72
#
_entry.id   0fbf91751a049645a4b27c1a36f7af72
#
_cell.length_a   1.000
_cell.length_b   1.000
_cell.length_c   1.000
_cell.angle_alpha   90.00
_cell.angle_beta   90.00
_cell.angle_gamma   90.00
#
_symmetry.space_group_name_H-M   'P 1'
#
loop_
_entity.id
_entity.type
_entity.pdbx_description
1 polymer ?
#
loop_
_entity_poly.entity_id
_entity_poly.type
_entity_poly.pdbx_seq_one_letter_code
_entity_poly.pdbx_strand_id
1 'polypeptide(L)'
;IRFLLDQIKREYSMGVKDGEITDIGEFQDAFGFASTAKTIAEQSELTNKTSIIAAIDELIKCWPSGPNLVKNPVPVSTIDDSTSLVMNLL
;
A
#
# COMPACT_ATOMS: atom_id res chain seq x y z
N ILE A 1 -9.27 6.72 4.74
CA ILE A 1 -8.50 5.87 3.81
C ILE A 1 -7.60 6.70 2.90
N ARG A 2 -8.06 7.85 2.39
CA ARG A 2 -7.23 8.71 1.53
C ARG A 2 -5.93 9.13 2.19
N PHE A 3 -6.00 9.52 3.46
CA PHE A 3 -4.81 9.90 4.21
C PHE A 3 -3.80 8.74 4.28
N LEU A 4 -4.29 7.52 4.53
CA LEU A 4 -3.44 6.34 4.60
C LEU A 4 -2.80 6.03 3.24
N LEU A 5 -3.54 6.19 2.14
CA LEU A 5 -2.99 5.98 0.80
C LEU A 5 -1.86 6.97 0.50
N ASP A 6 -2.02 8.23 0.90
CA ASP A 6 -0.96 9.23 0.76
C ASP A 6 0.28 8.86 1.60
N GLN A 7 0.07 8.37 2.81
CA GLN A 7 1.18 7.91 3.67
C GLN A 7 1.89 6.69 3.09
N ILE A 8 1.15 5.75 2.50
CA ILE A 8 1.74 4.59 1.83
C ILE A 8 2.70 5.04 0.72
N LYS A 9 2.27 5.94 -0.14
CA LYS A 9 3.09 6.46 -1.24
C LYS A 9 4.35 7.11 -0.70
N ARG A 10 4.20 7.97 0.30
CA ARG A 10 5.30 8.71 0.91
C ARG A 10 6.33 7.78 1.55
N GLU A 11 5.85 6.89 2.44
CA GLU A 11 6.74 6.00 3.18
C GLU A 11 7.45 5.02 2.24
N TYR A 12 6.74 4.48 1.27
CA TYR A 12 7.33 3.55 0.31
C TYR A 12 8.43 4.25 -0.51
N SER A 13 8.19 5.47 -0.97
CA SER A 13 9.19 6.22 -1.74
C SER A 13 10.45 6.55 -0.94
N MET A 14 10.31 6.65 0.39
CA MET A 14 11.45 6.86 1.28
C MET A 14 12.18 5.56 1.62
N GLY A 15 11.49 4.43 1.53
CA GLY A 15 12.03 3.12 1.90
C GLY A 15 12.61 2.31 0.74
N VAL A 16 12.27 2.65 -0.50
CA VAL A 16 12.68 1.90 -1.69
C VAL A 16 13.23 2.86 -2.72
N LYS A 17 14.48 2.64 -3.15
CA LYS A 17 15.15 3.46 -4.16
C LYS A 17 15.94 2.57 -5.09
N ASP A 18 15.82 2.82 -6.40
CA ASP A 18 16.58 2.12 -7.43
C ASP A 18 16.48 0.60 -7.33
N GLY A 19 15.26 0.10 -7.02
CA GLY A 19 15.00 -1.33 -6.93
C GLY A 19 15.47 -2.00 -5.65
N GLU A 20 15.85 -1.23 -4.63
CA GLU A 20 16.35 -1.76 -3.37
C GLU A 20 15.64 -1.13 -2.17
N ILE A 21 15.48 -1.91 -1.10
CA ILE A 21 15.01 -1.39 0.17
C ILE A 21 16.18 -0.68 0.85
N THR A 22 16.09 0.66 0.93
CA THR A 22 17.12 1.50 1.55
C THR A 22 16.79 1.87 3.00
N ASP A 23 15.51 1.74 3.39
CA ASP A 23 15.06 1.99 4.75
C ASP A 23 13.94 1.01 5.06
N ILE A 24 14.26 -0.05 5.81
CA ILE A 24 13.30 -1.10 6.13
C ILE A 24 12.14 -0.56 6.98
N GLY A 25 12.40 0.38 7.87
CA GLY A 25 11.35 0.99 8.69
C GLY A 25 10.26 1.64 7.86
N GLU A 26 10.66 2.43 6.87
CA GLU A 26 9.72 3.10 5.97
C GLU A 26 8.96 2.08 5.10
N PHE A 27 9.65 1.04 4.64
CA PHE A 27 9.04 -0.05 3.88
C PHE A 27 7.97 -0.77 4.73
N GLN A 28 8.27 -1.05 5.98
CA GLN A 28 7.35 -1.71 6.91
C GLN A 28 6.18 -0.81 7.28
N ASP A 29 6.42 0.49 7.47
CA ASP A 29 5.36 1.45 7.78
C ASP A 29 4.34 1.52 6.64
N ALA A 30 4.80 1.53 5.40
CA ALA A 30 3.93 1.53 4.23
C ALA A 30 3.03 0.28 4.21
N PHE A 31 3.58 -0.89 4.51
CA PHE A 31 2.81 -2.12 4.64
C PHE A 31 1.76 -2.01 5.76
N GLY A 32 2.15 -1.49 6.91
CA GLY A 32 1.25 -1.29 8.05
C GLY A 32 0.07 -0.39 7.70
N PHE A 33 0.32 0.70 6.99
CA PHE A 33 -0.74 1.61 6.55
C PHE A 33 -1.69 0.93 5.55
N ALA A 34 -1.17 0.10 4.65
CA ALA A 34 -2.01 -0.64 3.71
C ALA A 34 -2.92 -1.63 4.45
N SER A 35 -2.38 -2.35 5.44
CA SER A 35 -3.15 -3.28 6.27
C SER A 35 -4.23 -2.55 7.07
N THR A 36 -3.91 -1.38 7.62
CA THR A 36 -4.87 -0.55 8.35
C THR A 36 -5.99 -0.05 7.43
N ALA A 37 -5.63 0.37 6.21
CA ALA A 37 -6.61 0.81 5.22
C ALA A 37 -7.62 -0.32 4.90
N LYS A 38 -7.13 -1.56 4.78
CA LYS A 38 -8.01 -2.71 4.56
C LYS A 38 -8.98 -2.91 5.72
N THR A 39 -8.48 -2.85 6.96
CA THR A 39 -9.33 -3.00 8.15
C THR A 39 -10.41 -1.93 8.21
N ILE A 40 -10.06 -0.68 7.91
CA ILE A 40 -11.02 0.42 7.89
C ILE A 40 -12.08 0.18 6.81
N ALA A 41 -11.67 -0.26 5.61
CA ALA A 41 -12.60 -0.55 4.52
C ALA A 41 -13.56 -1.67 4.90
N GLU A 42 -13.07 -2.72 5.56
CA GLU A 42 -13.89 -3.85 6.00
C GLU A 42 -14.95 -3.44 7.03
N GLN A 43 -14.65 -2.46 7.86
CA GLN A 43 -15.54 -1.95 8.90
C GLN A 43 -16.44 -0.81 8.43
N SER A 44 -16.26 -0.34 7.20
CA SER A 44 -17.00 0.80 6.64
C SER A 44 -18.35 0.35 6.06
N GLU A 45 -19.21 1.34 5.78
CA GLU A 45 -20.49 1.14 5.08
C GLU A 45 -20.46 1.72 3.67
N LEU A 46 -19.28 1.75 3.04
CA LEU A 46 -19.12 2.25 1.68
C LEU A 46 -19.90 1.39 0.70
N THR A 47 -20.60 2.02 -0.26
CA THR A 47 -21.43 1.32 -1.24
C THR A 47 -20.63 0.40 -2.15
N ASN A 48 -19.39 0.77 -2.49
CA ASN A 48 -18.50 -0.03 -3.32
C ASN A 48 -17.39 -0.72 -2.52
N LYS A 49 -17.72 -1.10 -1.29
CA LYS A 49 -16.79 -1.71 -0.33
C LYS A 49 -16.04 -2.91 -0.92
N THR A 50 -16.74 -3.81 -1.60
CA THR A 50 -16.12 -5.00 -2.19
C THR A 50 -15.03 -4.66 -3.18
N SER A 51 -15.29 -3.66 -4.05
CA SER A 51 -14.31 -3.21 -5.05
C SER A 51 -13.11 -2.53 -4.38
N ILE A 52 -13.35 -1.74 -3.34
CA ILE A 52 -12.30 -1.06 -2.58
C ILE A 52 -11.40 -2.08 -1.90
N ILE A 53 -11.98 -3.08 -1.23
CA ILE A 53 -11.21 -4.13 -0.56
C ILE A 53 -10.38 -4.92 -1.58
N ALA A 54 -10.95 -5.26 -2.72
CA ALA A 54 -10.22 -5.98 -3.78
C ALA A 54 -9.01 -5.16 -4.27
N ALA A 55 -9.19 -3.86 -4.46
CA ALA A 55 -8.10 -2.97 -4.88
C ALA A 55 -7.01 -2.84 -3.80
N ILE A 56 -7.40 -2.77 -2.53
CA ILE A 56 -6.44 -2.73 -1.42
C ILE A 56 -5.69 -4.08 -1.33
N ASP A 57 -6.37 -5.20 -1.54
CA ASP A 57 -5.71 -6.50 -1.54
C ASP A 57 -4.64 -6.60 -2.64
N GLU A 58 -4.91 -6.04 -3.83
CA GLU A 58 -3.91 -5.97 -4.89
C GLU A 58 -2.72 -5.09 -4.48
N LEU A 59 -2.99 -3.97 -3.81
CA LEU A 59 -1.92 -3.12 -3.27
C LEU A 59 -1.06 -3.90 -2.27
N ILE A 60 -1.67 -4.64 -1.36
CA ILE A 60 -0.96 -5.40 -0.32
C ILE A 60 -0.05 -6.47 -0.93
N LYS A 61 -0.39 -7.01 -2.09
CA LYS A 61 0.47 -7.98 -2.80
C LYS A 61 1.81 -7.40 -3.20
N CYS A 62 1.97 -6.07 -3.19
CA CYS A 62 3.26 -5.43 -3.43
C CYS A 62 4.29 -5.74 -2.34
N TRP A 63 3.85 -6.26 -1.20
CA TRP A 63 4.71 -6.76 -0.12
C TRP A 63 4.57 -8.29 -0.05
N PRO A 64 5.27 -9.04 -0.93
CA PRO A 64 5.05 -10.49 -1.02
C PRO A 64 5.42 -11.27 0.23
N SER A 65 6.26 -10.71 1.08
CA SER A 65 6.63 -11.30 2.38
C SER A 65 6.18 -10.43 3.55
N GLY A 66 5.11 -9.64 3.35
CA GLY A 66 4.61 -8.72 4.36
C GLY A 66 5.67 -7.68 4.73
N PRO A 67 5.90 -7.45 6.03
CA PRO A 67 6.88 -6.46 6.47
C PRO A 67 8.33 -6.90 6.36
N ASN A 68 8.59 -8.13 5.89
CA ASN A 68 9.94 -8.68 5.81
C ASN A 68 10.67 -8.18 4.57
N LEU A 69 12.00 -8.14 4.66
CA LEU A 69 12.85 -7.77 3.53
C LEU A 69 12.62 -8.68 2.34
N VAL A 70 12.59 -8.08 1.15
CA VAL A 70 12.59 -8.81 -0.12
C VAL A 70 13.73 -8.30 -0.97
N LYS A 71 14.25 -9.16 -1.86
CA LYS A 71 15.39 -8.83 -2.68
C LYS A 71 15.08 -7.81 -3.78
N ASN A 72 13.89 -7.92 -4.36
CA ASN A 72 13.46 -7.08 -5.47
C ASN A 72 12.08 -6.47 -5.15
N PRO A 73 12.03 -5.40 -4.34
CA PRO A 73 10.75 -4.75 -4.05
C PRO A 73 10.17 -4.15 -5.34
N VAL A 74 8.85 -4.05 -5.41
CA VAL A 74 8.22 -3.40 -6.57
C VAL A 74 8.66 -1.94 -6.66
N PRO A 75 8.73 -1.36 -7.86
CA PRO A 75 9.11 0.05 -8.00
C PRO A 75 8.04 0.98 -7.41
N VAL A 76 8.47 2.18 -7.05
CA VAL A 76 7.58 3.22 -6.50
C VAL A 76 6.39 3.48 -7.44
N SER A 77 6.62 3.46 -8.76
CA SER A 77 5.55 3.65 -9.74
C SER A 77 4.42 2.63 -9.61
N THR A 78 4.74 1.39 -9.25
CA THR A 78 3.72 0.35 -9.02
C THR A 78 2.85 0.69 -7.83
N ILE A 79 3.45 1.19 -6.75
CA ILE A 79 2.71 1.65 -5.57
C ILE A 79 1.84 2.85 -5.92
N ASP A 80 2.37 3.82 -6.67
CA ASP A 80 1.62 5.00 -7.10
C ASP A 80 0.39 4.60 -7.92
N ASP A 81 0.55 3.69 -8.86
CA ASP A 81 -0.55 3.21 -9.71
C ASP A 81 -1.60 2.47 -8.87
N SER A 82 -1.16 1.60 -7.98
CA SER A 82 -2.06 0.79 -7.16
C SER A 82 -2.84 1.66 -6.16
N THR A 83 -2.19 2.61 -5.53
CA THR A 83 -2.87 3.55 -4.62
C THR A 83 -3.86 4.44 -5.37
N SER A 84 -3.53 4.84 -6.60
CA SER A 84 -4.44 5.63 -7.45
C SER A 84 -5.70 4.85 -7.79
N LEU A 85 -5.58 3.55 -8.05
CA LEU A 85 -6.75 2.70 -8.30
C LEU A 85 -7.70 2.67 -7.10
N VAL A 86 -7.16 2.57 -5.88
CA VAL A 86 -7.98 2.63 -4.68
C VAL A 86 -8.65 4.00 -4.55
N MET A 87 -7.89 5.08 -4.73
CA MET A 87 -8.40 6.45 -4.63
C MET A 87 -9.55 6.70 -5.59
N ASN A 88 -9.47 6.18 -6.81
CA ASN A 88 -10.51 6.36 -7.82
C ASN A 88 -11.82 5.67 -7.46
N LEU A 89 -11.80 4.73 -6.52
CA LEU A 89 -12.99 4.04 -6.04
C LEU A 89 -13.63 4.76 -4.84
N LEU A 90 -12.91 5.67 -4.22
CA LEU A 90 -13.40 6.46 -3.09
C LEU A 90 -14.19 7.68 -3.59
#